data_a95dae7a92c422ccd8f960e2aed384b8
#
_entry.id   a95dae7a92c422ccd8f960e2aed384b8
#
_cell.length_a   1.000
_cell.length_b   1.000
_cell.length_c   1.000
_cell.angle_alpha   90.00
_cell.angle_beta   90.00
_cell.angle_gamma   90.00
#
_symmetry.space_group_name_H-M   'P 1'
#
loop_
_entity.id
_entity.type
_entity.pdbx_description
1 polymer ?
#
loop_
_entity_poly.entity_id
_entity_poly.type
_entity_poly.pdbx_seq_one_letter_code
_entity_poly.pdbx_strand_id
1 'polypeptide(L)'
;VQTDLQFDIDAIGRIPSVPTILNVLARVTGMRFVAVARVTGERWVTCSSLDRIGFGLTPGDELQVETTICHEIEQSHQPVIIDDVETDGAYCNHPTPQMYGFRSYISVPIIRADGGFFGTLCAIDPLPATLKDETIVGTFTLFADLIASHLDDQEKLAASEAELASARHVADLREQFIAVLGHDLRNPLASIDAGVSMLAKRPLDERARNIVGLMRGSVVRMGGIIDNVLDLARSRLGGGLSLSRDADVPIEETLRQVVDELRSIRPDARVEVDLTIDRPVPCDRSRVGQLLSNLLGNALTHGAEDRPIMVEARTDDGGFELSVRNHGTPIPDAAMASLFQPFFRADTRPSQQGLGLGLYIAAQIAEAHGGTLDAASTRDETRFTFRMPI
;
A
#
# COMPACT_ATOMS: atom_id res chain seq x y z
N VAL A 1 -25.38 -22.22 3.71
CA VAL A 1 -26.59 -22.03 2.84
C VAL A 1 -27.48 -20.90 3.39
N GLN A 2 -27.81 -20.88 4.68
CA GLN A 2 -28.67 -19.83 5.27
C GLN A 2 -27.99 -18.46 5.37
N THR A 3 -26.67 -18.42 5.56
CA THR A 3 -25.84 -17.21 5.66
C THR A 3 -25.70 -16.48 4.32
N ASP A 4 -25.79 -17.22 3.21
CA ASP A 4 -25.58 -16.69 1.85
C ASP A 4 -26.80 -15.88 1.37
N LEU A 5 -28.03 -16.36 1.61
CA LEU A 5 -29.24 -15.67 1.19
C LEU A 5 -29.52 -14.39 1.98
N GLN A 6 -29.14 -14.33 3.27
CA GLN A 6 -29.24 -13.09 4.05
C GLN A 6 -28.30 -12.01 3.50
N PHE A 7 -27.12 -12.40 3.04
CA PHE A 7 -26.20 -11.48 2.36
C PHE A 7 -26.82 -10.88 1.09
N ASP A 8 -27.51 -11.70 0.27
CA ASP A 8 -28.16 -11.25 -0.96
C ASP A 8 -29.33 -10.30 -0.66
N ILE A 9 -30.15 -10.59 0.38
CA ILE A 9 -31.22 -9.69 0.85
C ILE A 9 -30.65 -8.35 1.27
N ASP A 10 -29.59 -8.37 2.09
CA ASP A 10 -28.94 -7.16 2.59
C ASP A 10 -28.26 -6.38 1.45
N ALA A 11 -27.70 -7.06 0.45
CA ALA A 11 -27.11 -6.44 -0.73
C ALA A 11 -28.13 -5.64 -1.53
N ILE A 12 -29.31 -6.24 -1.82
CA ILE A 12 -30.42 -5.52 -2.46
C ILE A 12 -30.93 -4.38 -1.58
N GLY A 13 -31.07 -4.61 -0.27
CA GLY A 13 -31.50 -3.58 0.70
C GLY A 13 -30.56 -2.38 0.77
N ARG A 14 -29.27 -2.56 0.48
CA ARG A 14 -28.27 -1.47 0.43
C ARG A 14 -28.30 -0.67 -0.87
N ILE A 15 -29.06 -1.06 -1.89
CA ILE A 15 -29.24 -0.30 -3.12
C ILE A 15 -30.34 0.76 -2.95
N PRO A 16 -30.01 2.06 -2.78
CA PRO A 16 -31.00 3.09 -2.44
C PRO A 16 -32.05 3.31 -3.54
N SER A 17 -31.74 2.93 -4.78
CA SER A 17 -32.62 3.10 -5.92
C SER A 17 -33.71 2.00 -6.03
N VAL A 18 -33.54 0.84 -5.38
CA VAL A 18 -34.51 -0.27 -5.52
C VAL A 18 -35.94 0.12 -5.14
N PRO A 19 -36.24 0.77 -4.00
CA PRO A 19 -37.61 1.20 -3.72
C PRO A 19 -38.19 2.16 -4.77
N THR A 20 -37.36 3.02 -5.35
CA THR A 20 -37.78 3.93 -6.43
C THR A 20 -38.08 3.15 -7.70
N ILE A 21 -37.24 2.19 -8.08
CA ILE A 21 -37.44 1.29 -9.22
C ILE A 21 -38.78 0.57 -9.11
N LEU A 22 -39.05 -0.07 -7.95
CA LEU A 22 -40.32 -0.77 -7.73
C LEU A 22 -41.52 0.17 -7.86
N ASN A 23 -41.42 1.38 -7.33
CA ASN A 23 -42.50 2.39 -7.48
C ASN A 23 -42.69 2.83 -8.94
N VAL A 24 -41.62 3.05 -9.71
CA VAL A 24 -41.68 3.43 -11.11
C VAL A 24 -42.34 2.32 -11.93
N LEU A 25 -41.92 1.08 -11.74
CA LEU A 25 -42.49 -0.09 -12.43
C LEU A 25 -43.97 -0.27 -12.12
N ALA A 26 -44.36 -0.15 -10.83
CA ALA A 26 -45.77 -0.16 -10.46
C ALA A 26 -46.61 0.93 -11.14
N ARG A 27 -46.04 2.13 -11.33
CA ARG A 27 -46.73 3.26 -12.00
C ARG A 27 -46.81 3.07 -13.49
N VAL A 28 -45.77 2.58 -14.14
CA VAL A 28 -45.71 2.38 -15.61
C VAL A 28 -46.64 1.25 -16.04
N THR A 29 -46.71 0.17 -15.28
CA THR A 29 -47.52 -1.01 -15.62
C THR A 29 -48.94 -0.95 -15.05
N GLY A 30 -49.19 -0.13 -14.05
CA GLY A 30 -50.41 -0.17 -13.21
C GLY A 30 -50.45 -1.33 -12.25
N MET A 31 -49.46 -2.21 -12.22
CA MET A 31 -49.42 -3.39 -11.35
C MET A 31 -49.15 -2.97 -9.89
N ARG A 32 -49.81 -3.66 -8.98
CA ARG A 32 -49.86 -3.28 -7.57
C ARG A 32 -48.92 -4.07 -6.67
N PHE A 33 -48.33 -5.19 -7.16
CA PHE A 33 -47.25 -5.89 -6.49
C PHE A 33 -46.05 -5.95 -7.42
N VAL A 34 -44.88 -5.50 -6.93
CA VAL A 34 -43.60 -5.53 -7.65
C VAL A 34 -42.53 -5.96 -6.67
N ALA A 35 -41.64 -6.86 -7.08
CA ALA A 35 -40.58 -7.36 -6.19
C ALA A 35 -39.28 -7.66 -6.91
N VAL A 36 -38.18 -7.59 -6.16
CA VAL A 36 -36.90 -8.22 -6.47
C VAL A 36 -36.79 -9.49 -5.64
N ALA A 37 -36.60 -10.62 -6.31
CA ALA A 37 -36.43 -11.90 -5.67
C ALA A 37 -35.07 -12.52 -5.98
N ARG A 38 -34.43 -13.09 -4.98
CA ARG A 38 -33.31 -14.03 -5.15
C ARG A 38 -33.89 -15.37 -5.50
N VAL A 39 -33.47 -15.96 -6.59
CA VAL A 39 -33.96 -17.28 -7.03
C VAL A 39 -32.76 -18.21 -7.21
N THR A 40 -32.83 -19.37 -6.63
CA THR A 40 -31.87 -20.46 -6.76
C THR A 40 -32.60 -21.72 -7.16
N GLY A 41 -31.90 -22.78 -7.58
CA GLY A 41 -32.53 -24.06 -7.91
C GLY A 41 -33.43 -24.68 -6.81
N GLU A 42 -33.31 -24.21 -5.56
CA GLU A 42 -34.04 -24.77 -4.41
C GLU A 42 -34.95 -23.76 -3.71
N ARG A 43 -34.69 -22.44 -3.84
CA ARG A 43 -35.35 -21.41 -3.02
C ARG A 43 -35.67 -20.16 -3.84
N TRP A 44 -36.80 -19.59 -3.55
CA TRP A 44 -37.24 -18.28 -4.00
C TRP A 44 -37.43 -17.39 -2.76
N VAL A 45 -36.68 -16.27 -2.66
CA VAL A 45 -36.67 -15.39 -1.49
C VAL A 45 -36.90 -13.95 -1.89
N THR A 46 -37.82 -13.26 -1.20
CA THR A 46 -38.07 -11.85 -1.40
C THR A 46 -36.89 -11.01 -0.89
N CYS A 47 -36.24 -10.23 -1.75
CA CYS A 47 -35.19 -9.28 -1.33
C CYS A 47 -35.77 -7.88 -1.07
N SER A 48 -36.72 -7.44 -1.91
CA SER A 48 -37.43 -6.16 -1.76
C SER A 48 -38.78 -6.24 -2.44
N SER A 49 -39.81 -5.63 -1.86
CA SER A 49 -41.18 -5.66 -2.42
C SER A 49 -41.89 -4.32 -2.24
N LEU A 50 -42.77 -4.02 -3.20
CA LEU A 50 -43.83 -3.03 -3.12
C LEU A 50 -45.17 -3.76 -3.22
N ASP A 51 -45.90 -3.81 -2.13
CA ASP A 51 -47.19 -4.54 -2.05
C ASP A 51 -48.34 -3.55 -1.78
N ARG A 52 -49.27 -3.45 -2.73
CA ARG A 52 -50.51 -2.67 -2.63
C ARG A 52 -51.77 -3.55 -2.75
N ILE A 53 -51.63 -4.89 -2.84
CA ILE A 53 -52.73 -5.85 -2.94
C ILE A 53 -52.87 -6.73 -1.69
N GLY A 54 -51.93 -6.60 -0.74
CA GLY A 54 -51.91 -7.43 0.45
C GLY A 54 -51.47 -8.88 0.17
N PHE A 55 -50.55 -9.04 -0.77
CA PHE A 55 -49.97 -10.36 -1.10
C PHE A 55 -49.16 -10.93 0.07
N GLY A 56 -48.59 -10.04 0.89
CA GLY A 56 -48.02 -10.35 2.19
C GLY A 56 -46.55 -10.77 2.20
N LEU A 57 -45.83 -10.64 1.10
CA LEU A 57 -44.39 -10.93 1.03
C LEU A 57 -43.54 -9.71 1.44
N THR A 58 -42.72 -9.93 2.46
CA THR A 58 -41.75 -8.97 2.95
C THR A 58 -40.30 -9.50 2.73
N PRO A 59 -39.27 -8.65 2.78
CA PRO A 59 -37.88 -9.12 2.64
C PRO A 59 -37.56 -10.26 3.61
N GLY A 60 -37.05 -11.38 3.08
CA GLY A 60 -36.77 -12.59 3.81
C GLY A 60 -37.85 -13.68 3.73
N ASP A 61 -39.07 -13.33 3.26
CA ASP A 61 -40.11 -14.34 3.04
C ASP A 61 -39.82 -15.18 1.81
N GLU A 62 -40.21 -16.47 1.87
CA GLU A 62 -39.89 -17.47 0.86
C GLU A 62 -41.14 -18.09 0.22
N LEU A 63 -40.99 -18.42 -1.05
CA LEU A 63 -41.93 -19.31 -1.76
C LEU A 63 -41.19 -20.58 -2.17
N GLN A 64 -41.96 -21.65 -2.35
CA GLN A 64 -41.44 -22.90 -2.94
C GLN A 64 -41.14 -22.62 -4.42
N VAL A 65 -39.85 -22.70 -4.80
CA VAL A 65 -39.37 -22.29 -6.14
C VAL A 65 -40.11 -23.00 -7.27
N GLU A 66 -40.40 -24.30 -7.11
CA GLU A 66 -41.08 -25.14 -8.10
C GLU A 66 -42.55 -24.73 -8.34
N THR A 67 -43.11 -23.93 -7.42
CA THR A 67 -44.48 -23.40 -7.55
C THR A 67 -44.47 -22.02 -8.23
N THR A 68 -43.33 -21.52 -8.60
CA THR A 68 -43.16 -20.14 -9.18
C THR A 68 -42.78 -20.23 -10.66
N ILE A 69 -43.25 -19.30 -11.47
CA ILE A 69 -42.81 -19.15 -12.86
C ILE A 69 -41.32 -18.68 -12.91
N CYS A 70 -40.80 -18.11 -11.83
CA CYS A 70 -39.39 -17.71 -11.73
C CYS A 70 -38.41 -18.89 -11.86
N HIS A 71 -38.83 -20.12 -11.55
CA HIS A 71 -38.04 -21.32 -11.81
C HIS A 71 -37.81 -21.60 -13.30
N GLU A 72 -38.80 -21.33 -14.15
CA GLU A 72 -38.64 -21.42 -15.62
C GLU A 72 -37.67 -20.35 -16.15
N ILE A 73 -37.70 -19.17 -15.53
CA ILE A 73 -36.82 -18.06 -15.88
C ILE A 73 -35.36 -18.35 -15.49
N GLU A 74 -35.15 -19.01 -14.34
CA GLU A 74 -33.82 -19.49 -13.92
C GLU A 74 -33.19 -20.41 -14.98
N GLN A 75 -34.00 -21.34 -15.52
CA GLN A 75 -33.51 -22.31 -16.51
C GLN A 75 -33.31 -21.72 -17.90
N SER A 76 -34.22 -20.81 -18.34
CA SER A 76 -34.22 -20.27 -19.69
C SER A 76 -33.45 -18.99 -19.84
N HIS A 77 -33.27 -18.23 -18.76
CA HIS A 77 -32.80 -16.85 -18.71
C HIS A 77 -33.63 -15.92 -19.63
N GLN A 78 -34.88 -16.27 -19.91
CA GLN A 78 -35.78 -15.47 -20.73
C GLN A 78 -36.89 -14.83 -19.89
N PRO A 79 -37.32 -13.61 -20.22
CA PRO A 79 -38.44 -12.99 -19.54
C PRO A 79 -39.74 -13.71 -19.81
N VAL A 80 -40.65 -13.72 -18.83
CA VAL A 80 -42.01 -14.23 -18.97
C VAL A 80 -42.99 -13.07 -18.77
N ILE A 81 -43.87 -12.88 -19.75
CA ILE A 81 -44.86 -11.78 -19.79
C ILE A 81 -46.26 -12.36 -20.11
N ILE A 82 -47.21 -12.10 -19.24
CA ILE A 82 -48.58 -12.60 -19.31
C ILE A 82 -49.55 -11.41 -19.11
N ASP A 83 -50.25 -11.02 -20.14
CA ASP A 83 -51.22 -9.88 -20.05
C ASP A 83 -52.48 -10.33 -19.28
N ASP A 84 -52.99 -11.51 -19.58
CA ASP A 84 -54.12 -12.11 -18.93
C ASP A 84 -54.00 -13.65 -18.97
N VAL A 85 -53.84 -14.27 -17.81
CA VAL A 85 -53.72 -15.74 -17.68
C VAL A 85 -54.88 -16.50 -18.31
N GLU A 86 -56.11 -15.96 -18.24
CA GLU A 86 -57.30 -16.67 -18.78
C GLU A 86 -57.25 -16.78 -20.32
N THR A 87 -56.58 -15.93 -20.99
CA THR A 87 -56.46 -15.91 -22.46
C THR A 87 -55.08 -16.33 -22.96
N ASP A 88 -54.09 -16.52 -22.07
CA ASP A 88 -52.75 -16.93 -22.45
C ASP A 88 -52.65 -18.42 -22.76
N GLY A 89 -52.19 -18.75 -23.96
CA GLY A 89 -52.16 -20.12 -24.46
C GLY A 89 -51.20 -21.03 -23.71
N ALA A 90 -50.18 -20.52 -23.04
CA ALA A 90 -49.17 -21.28 -22.32
C ALA A 90 -49.47 -21.39 -20.82
N TYR A 91 -50.03 -20.34 -20.21
CA TYR A 91 -50.15 -20.20 -18.78
C TYR A 91 -51.59 -20.34 -18.24
N CYS A 92 -52.64 -20.49 -19.09
CA CYS A 92 -54.06 -20.63 -18.66
C CYS A 92 -54.30 -21.84 -17.77
N ASN A 93 -53.51 -22.90 -17.93
CA ASN A 93 -53.57 -24.12 -17.07
C ASN A 93 -52.43 -24.28 -16.11
N HIS A 94 -51.56 -23.27 -15.99
CA HIS A 94 -50.42 -23.34 -15.11
C HIS A 94 -50.87 -23.21 -13.64
N PRO A 95 -50.30 -23.99 -12.68
CA PRO A 95 -50.78 -24.00 -11.29
C PRO A 95 -50.47 -22.69 -10.54
N THR A 96 -49.39 -22.02 -10.89
CA THR A 96 -48.90 -20.81 -10.19
C THR A 96 -49.93 -19.68 -10.14
N PRO A 97 -50.56 -19.24 -11.26
CA PRO A 97 -51.58 -18.20 -11.21
C PRO A 97 -52.79 -18.53 -10.33
N GLN A 98 -53.21 -19.79 -10.32
CA GLN A 98 -54.32 -20.23 -9.46
C GLN A 98 -53.94 -20.25 -7.99
N MET A 99 -52.71 -20.68 -7.69
CA MET A 99 -52.20 -20.76 -6.31
C MET A 99 -52.02 -19.38 -5.69
N TYR A 100 -51.52 -18.42 -6.46
CA TYR A 100 -51.18 -17.08 -5.98
C TYR A 100 -52.19 -15.98 -6.34
N GLY A 101 -53.24 -16.31 -7.08
CA GLY A 101 -54.41 -15.46 -7.33
C GLY A 101 -54.13 -14.27 -8.25
N PHE A 102 -53.22 -14.38 -9.23
CA PHE A 102 -52.94 -13.31 -10.16
C PHE A 102 -53.44 -13.63 -11.61
N ARG A 103 -53.74 -12.57 -12.36
CA ARG A 103 -54.13 -12.66 -13.78
C ARG A 103 -53.09 -12.07 -14.73
N SER A 104 -52.33 -11.07 -14.30
CA SER A 104 -51.22 -10.55 -15.08
C SER A 104 -49.87 -10.73 -14.36
N TYR A 105 -48.85 -10.98 -15.15
CA TYR A 105 -47.49 -11.28 -14.67
C TYR A 105 -46.43 -10.76 -15.63
N ILE A 106 -45.38 -10.14 -15.10
CA ILE A 106 -44.15 -9.88 -15.80
C ILE A 106 -42.98 -10.17 -14.89
N SER A 107 -42.00 -10.88 -15.41
CA SER A 107 -40.77 -11.14 -14.68
C SER A 107 -39.59 -11.21 -15.64
N VAL A 108 -38.52 -10.52 -15.32
CA VAL A 108 -37.28 -10.50 -16.09
C VAL A 108 -36.12 -11.01 -15.23
N PRO A 109 -35.18 -11.74 -15.83
CA PRO A 109 -34.01 -12.21 -15.11
C PRO A 109 -33.08 -11.05 -14.75
N ILE A 110 -32.46 -11.14 -13.58
CA ILE A 110 -31.34 -10.29 -13.16
C ILE A 110 -30.08 -11.12 -13.39
N ILE A 111 -29.31 -10.75 -14.42
CA ILE A 111 -28.09 -11.45 -14.83
C ILE A 111 -26.88 -10.61 -14.48
N ARG A 112 -25.94 -11.16 -13.74
CA ARG A 112 -24.71 -10.50 -13.34
C ARG A 112 -23.71 -10.41 -14.50
N ALA A 113 -22.70 -9.56 -14.38
CA ALA A 113 -21.69 -9.34 -15.43
C ALA A 113 -20.88 -10.60 -15.79
N ASP A 114 -20.76 -11.57 -14.87
CA ASP A 114 -20.13 -12.87 -15.11
C ASP A 114 -21.05 -13.88 -15.83
N GLY A 115 -22.30 -13.47 -16.15
CA GLY A 115 -23.35 -14.31 -16.73
C GLY A 115 -24.14 -15.12 -15.68
N GLY A 116 -23.82 -14.97 -14.39
CA GLY A 116 -24.53 -15.65 -13.32
C GLY A 116 -25.94 -15.12 -13.12
N PHE A 117 -26.91 -16.03 -12.97
CA PHE A 117 -28.29 -15.68 -12.65
C PHE A 117 -28.41 -15.36 -11.14
N PHE A 118 -28.83 -14.15 -10.82
CA PHE A 118 -29.10 -13.75 -9.43
C PHE A 118 -30.53 -14.08 -9.01
N GLY A 119 -31.50 -13.75 -9.85
CA GLY A 119 -32.91 -13.87 -9.52
C GLY A 119 -33.77 -13.11 -10.52
N THR A 120 -34.89 -12.57 -10.06
CA THR A 120 -35.84 -11.91 -10.95
C THR A 120 -36.33 -10.56 -10.41
N LEU A 121 -36.62 -9.64 -11.32
CA LEU A 121 -37.41 -8.46 -11.09
C LEU A 121 -38.81 -8.74 -11.65
N CYS A 122 -39.82 -8.86 -10.78
CA CYS A 122 -41.14 -9.31 -11.16
C CYS A 122 -42.27 -8.40 -10.68
N ALA A 123 -43.40 -8.47 -11.37
CA ALA A 123 -44.65 -7.86 -10.93
C ALA A 123 -45.81 -8.77 -11.20
N ILE A 124 -46.84 -8.75 -10.31
CA ILE A 124 -48.12 -9.50 -10.44
C ILE A 124 -49.29 -8.59 -10.12
N ASP A 125 -50.42 -8.90 -10.71
CA ASP A 125 -51.71 -8.25 -10.39
C ASP A 125 -52.88 -9.24 -10.54
N PRO A 126 -53.90 -9.19 -9.67
CA PRO A 126 -55.13 -9.97 -9.81
C PRO A 126 -56.02 -9.49 -11.00
N LEU A 127 -55.71 -8.38 -11.61
CA LEU A 127 -56.41 -7.88 -12.80
C LEU A 127 -55.51 -8.04 -14.05
N PRO A 128 -56.10 -8.19 -15.26
CA PRO A 128 -55.34 -8.17 -16.50
C PRO A 128 -54.66 -6.82 -16.72
N ALA A 129 -53.49 -6.84 -17.37
CA ALA A 129 -52.71 -5.64 -17.71
C ALA A 129 -52.09 -5.79 -19.11
N THR A 130 -51.84 -4.70 -19.82
CA THR A 130 -51.13 -4.72 -21.10
C THR A 130 -49.64 -4.63 -20.81
N LEU A 131 -48.94 -5.74 -20.85
CA LEU A 131 -47.51 -5.86 -20.47
C LEU A 131 -46.62 -6.23 -21.64
N LYS A 132 -47.19 -6.88 -22.70
CA LYS A 132 -46.46 -7.23 -23.95
C LYS A 132 -46.23 -6.01 -24.83
N ASP A 133 -45.62 -4.96 -24.21
CA ASP A 133 -45.23 -3.71 -24.85
C ASP A 133 -43.71 -3.58 -24.73
N GLU A 134 -43.04 -3.23 -25.84
CA GLU A 134 -41.56 -3.13 -25.89
C GLU A 134 -41.01 -2.13 -24.87
N THR A 135 -41.75 -1.05 -24.61
CA THR A 135 -41.36 -0.01 -23.64
C THR A 135 -41.38 -0.56 -22.21
N ILE A 136 -42.42 -1.34 -21.87
CA ILE A 136 -42.58 -1.96 -20.54
C ILE A 136 -41.50 -3.00 -20.33
N VAL A 137 -41.34 -3.93 -21.27
CA VAL A 137 -40.33 -4.99 -21.19
C VAL A 137 -38.93 -4.39 -21.15
N GLY A 138 -38.65 -3.41 -22.02
CA GLY A 138 -37.35 -2.69 -22.02
C GLY A 138 -37.09 -1.97 -20.71
N THR A 139 -38.12 -1.40 -20.07
CA THR A 139 -37.96 -0.74 -18.76
C THR A 139 -37.64 -1.73 -17.66
N PHE A 140 -38.31 -2.90 -17.61
CA PHE A 140 -37.98 -3.96 -16.65
C PHE A 140 -36.55 -4.47 -16.84
N THR A 141 -36.15 -4.73 -18.09
CA THR A 141 -34.81 -5.21 -18.42
C THR A 141 -33.75 -4.19 -18.00
N LEU A 142 -33.96 -2.89 -18.35
CA LEU A 142 -33.01 -1.84 -17.92
C LEU A 142 -32.84 -1.76 -16.40
N PHE A 143 -33.93 -1.89 -15.66
CA PHE A 143 -33.85 -1.87 -14.19
C PHE A 143 -33.25 -3.15 -13.61
N ALA A 144 -33.48 -4.32 -14.23
CA ALA A 144 -32.82 -5.56 -13.86
C ALA A 144 -31.28 -5.46 -14.06
N ASP A 145 -30.86 -4.91 -15.21
CA ASP A 145 -29.44 -4.67 -15.52
C ASP A 145 -28.82 -3.66 -14.55
N LEU A 146 -29.56 -2.60 -14.19
CA LEU A 146 -29.10 -1.62 -13.22
C LEU A 146 -28.90 -2.25 -11.81
N ILE A 147 -29.83 -3.09 -11.38
CA ILE A 147 -29.70 -3.83 -10.11
C ILE A 147 -28.50 -4.76 -10.17
N ALA A 148 -28.31 -5.51 -11.25
CA ALA A 148 -27.18 -6.39 -11.46
C ALA A 148 -25.86 -5.63 -11.38
N SER A 149 -25.75 -4.48 -12.08
CA SER A 149 -24.57 -3.63 -12.03
C SER A 149 -24.24 -3.14 -10.61
N HIS A 150 -25.24 -2.73 -9.85
CA HIS A 150 -25.02 -2.31 -8.45
C HIS A 150 -24.54 -3.47 -7.54
N LEU A 151 -25.04 -4.67 -7.74
CA LEU A 151 -24.58 -5.85 -7.00
C LEU A 151 -23.11 -6.14 -7.32
N ASP A 152 -22.72 -6.10 -8.60
CA ASP A 152 -21.36 -6.32 -9.05
C ASP A 152 -20.39 -5.25 -8.50
N ASP A 153 -20.80 -4.00 -8.49
CA ASP A 153 -20.00 -2.89 -7.97
C ASP A 153 -19.81 -2.99 -6.44
N GLN A 154 -20.85 -3.38 -5.70
CA GLN A 154 -20.73 -3.62 -4.25
C GLN A 154 -19.75 -4.75 -3.94
N GLU A 155 -19.79 -5.85 -4.69
CA GLU A 155 -18.87 -6.97 -4.49
C GLU A 155 -17.42 -6.60 -4.79
N LYS A 156 -17.18 -5.89 -5.91
CA LYS A 156 -15.84 -5.38 -6.27
C LYS A 156 -15.30 -4.42 -5.22
N LEU A 157 -16.16 -3.53 -4.71
CA LEU A 157 -15.76 -2.58 -3.66
C LEU A 157 -15.37 -3.31 -2.38
N ALA A 158 -16.19 -4.26 -1.93
CA ALA A 158 -15.91 -5.04 -0.73
C ALA A 158 -14.60 -5.85 -0.86
N ALA A 159 -14.36 -6.47 -2.03
CA ALA A 159 -13.11 -7.20 -2.30
C ALA A 159 -11.89 -6.26 -2.27
N SER A 160 -11.98 -5.07 -2.88
CA SER A 160 -10.91 -4.08 -2.89
C SER A 160 -10.60 -3.53 -1.49
N GLU A 161 -11.64 -3.27 -0.69
CA GLU A 161 -11.46 -2.83 0.71
C GLU A 161 -10.79 -3.89 1.58
N ALA A 162 -11.16 -5.17 1.40
CA ALA A 162 -10.54 -6.30 2.10
C ALA A 162 -9.05 -6.47 1.73
N GLU A 163 -8.71 -6.33 0.44
CA GLU A 163 -7.34 -6.38 -0.04
C GLU A 163 -6.51 -5.23 0.53
N LEU A 164 -7.05 -4.01 0.51
CA LEU A 164 -6.39 -2.82 1.06
C LEU A 164 -6.16 -2.96 2.57
N ALA A 165 -7.14 -3.47 3.32
CA ALA A 165 -7.01 -3.71 4.76
C ALA A 165 -5.93 -4.75 5.05
N SER A 166 -5.88 -5.84 4.28
CA SER A 166 -4.84 -6.87 4.39
C SER A 166 -3.44 -6.32 4.09
N ALA A 167 -3.30 -5.53 3.02
CA ALA A 167 -2.03 -4.92 2.66
C ALA A 167 -1.52 -3.95 3.74
N ARG A 168 -2.42 -3.14 4.30
CA ARG A 168 -2.09 -2.24 5.44
C ARG A 168 -1.64 -3.02 6.67
N HIS A 169 -2.36 -4.06 7.04
CA HIS A 169 -1.99 -4.89 8.18
C HIS A 169 -0.60 -5.52 8.03
N VAL A 170 -0.27 -6.03 6.84
CA VAL A 170 1.07 -6.56 6.55
C VAL A 170 2.15 -5.48 6.64
N ALA A 171 1.86 -4.26 6.16
CA ALA A 171 2.80 -3.13 6.27
C ALA A 171 3.06 -2.75 7.74
N ASP A 172 2.01 -2.64 8.56
CA ASP A 172 2.12 -2.33 9.99
C ASP A 172 2.93 -3.38 10.76
N LEU A 173 2.68 -4.66 10.50
CA LEU A 173 3.45 -5.76 11.11
C LEU A 173 4.94 -5.70 10.74
N ARG A 174 5.26 -5.36 9.49
CA ARG A 174 6.65 -5.21 9.03
C ARG A 174 7.34 -4.04 9.72
N GLU A 175 6.65 -2.91 9.88
CA GLU A 175 7.22 -1.75 10.58
C GLU A 175 7.50 -2.04 12.06
N GLN A 176 6.54 -2.66 12.74
CA GLN A 176 6.72 -3.10 14.13
C GLN A 176 7.89 -4.09 14.27
N PHE A 177 8.00 -5.06 13.37
CA PHE A 177 9.09 -6.03 13.37
C PHE A 177 10.46 -5.36 13.25
N ILE A 178 10.61 -4.38 12.33
CA ILE A 178 11.86 -3.62 12.16
C ILE A 178 12.20 -2.81 13.41
N ALA A 179 11.20 -2.19 14.04
CA ALA A 179 11.40 -1.42 15.27
C ALA A 179 11.88 -2.30 16.42
N VAL A 180 11.26 -3.47 16.63
CA VAL A 180 11.65 -4.44 17.66
C VAL A 180 13.04 -4.99 17.39
N LEU A 181 13.33 -5.44 16.17
CA LEU A 181 14.67 -5.93 15.80
C LEU A 181 15.74 -4.88 16.04
N GLY A 182 15.45 -3.61 15.68
CA GLY A 182 16.41 -2.52 15.89
C GLY A 182 16.75 -2.33 17.35
N HIS A 183 15.77 -2.37 18.23
CA HIS A 183 15.97 -2.27 19.66
C HIS A 183 16.75 -3.48 20.22
N ASP A 184 16.34 -4.69 19.82
CA ASP A 184 16.91 -5.93 20.35
C ASP A 184 18.34 -6.20 19.87
N LEU A 185 18.73 -5.64 18.72
CA LEU A 185 20.11 -5.68 18.26
C LEU A 185 20.99 -4.61 18.88
N ARG A 186 20.45 -3.39 19.14
CA ARG A 186 21.22 -2.31 19.77
C ARG A 186 21.53 -2.58 21.24
N ASN A 187 20.64 -3.23 21.99
CA ASN A 187 20.80 -3.49 23.41
C ASN A 187 22.04 -4.33 23.74
N PRO A 188 22.26 -5.53 23.17
CA PRO A 188 23.47 -6.31 23.43
C PRO A 188 24.72 -5.59 22.94
N LEU A 189 24.63 -4.85 21.82
CA LEU A 189 25.76 -4.09 21.30
C LEU A 189 26.17 -2.96 22.25
N ALA A 190 25.21 -2.21 22.81
CA ALA A 190 25.47 -1.17 23.82
C ALA A 190 26.10 -1.76 25.09
N SER A 191 25.69 -2.97 25.50
CA SER A 191 26.28 -3.65 26.64
C SER A 191 27.76 -4.04 26.40
N ILE A 192 28.08 -4.49 25.18
CA ILE A 192 29.45 -4.79 24.76
C ILE A 192 30.29 -3.50 24.71
N ASP A 193 29.73 -2.43 24.13
CA ASP A 193 30.40 -1.13 24.06
C ASP A 193 30.73 -0.55 25.44
N ALA A 194 29.76 -0.62 26.37
CA ALA A 194 29.96 -0.21 27.74
C ALA A 194 31.10 -1.03 28.41
N GLY A 195 31.12 -2.33 28.20
CA GLY A 195 32.18 -3.21 28.70
C GLY A 195 33.57 -2.88 28.16
N VAL A 196 33.67 -2.67 26.83
CA VAL A 196 34.92 -2.27 26.17
C VAL A 196 35.38 -0.88 26.65
N SER A 197 34.43 0.06 26.81
CA SER A 197 34.73 1.39 27.33
C SER A 197 35.21 1.39 28.79
N MET A 198 34.66 0.51 29.62
CA MET A 198 35.13 0.32 31.00
C MET A 198 36.54 -0.28 31.03
N LEU A 199 36.84 -1.23 30.16
CA LEU A 199 38.18 -1.83 30.05
C LEU A 199 39.22 -0.78 29.60
N ALA A 200 38.85 0.06 28.60
CA ALA A 200 39.72 1.10 28.09
C ALA A 200 40.17 2.14 29.15
N LYS A 201 39.38 2.32 30.21
CA LYS A 201 39.67 3.25 31.31
C LYS A 201 40.62 2.65 32.36
N ARG A 202 40.95 1.36 32.28
CA ARG A 202 41.88 0.71 33.23
C ARG A 202 43.32 0.81 32.75
N PRO A 203 44.31 0.72 33.66
CA PRO A 203 45.70 0.59 33.25
C PRO A 203 45.90 -0.76 32.51
N LEU A 204 46.15 -0.67 31.22
CA LEU A 204 46.34 -1.80 30.31
C LEU A 204 47.78 -1.78 29.78
N ASP A 205 48.38 -2.96 29.61
CA ASP A 205 49.60 -3.09 28.83
C ASP A 205 49.33 -2.80 27.32
N GLU A 206 50.38 -2.65 26.56
CA GLU A 206 50.27 -2.30 25.13
C GLU A 206 49.46 -3.32 24.32
N ARG A 207 49.62 -4.59 24.59
CA ARG A 207 48.91 -5.67 23.93
C ARG A 207 47.41 -5.67 24.26
N ALA A 208 47.07 -5.50 25.53
CA ALA A 208 45.67 -5.40 25.96
C ALA A 208 45.02 -4.12 25.41
N ARG A 209 45.73 -3.00 25.33
CA ARG A 209 45.23 -1.73 24.74
C ARG A 209 44.91 -1.90 23.25
N ASN A 210 45.78 -2.59 22.52
CA ASN A 210 45.52 -2.89 21.08
C ASN A 210 44.32 -3.82 20.91
N ILE A 211 44.12 -4.83 21.74
CA ILE A 211 42.95 -5.72 21.69
C ILE A 211 41.66 -4.94 21.97
N VAL A 212 41.64 -4.12 23.02
CA VAL A 212 40.48 -3.25 23.34
C VAL A 212 40.17 -2.28 22.22
N GLY A 213 41.17 -1.72 21.54
CA GLY A 213 41.01 -0.90 20.34
C GLY A 213 40.33 -1.65 19.19
N LEU A 214 40.75 -2.87 18.90
CA LEU A 214 40.14 -3.75 17.89
C LEU A 214 38.69 -4.12 18.24
N MET A 215 38.42 -4.40 19.51
CA MET A 215 37.05 -4.69 19.98
C MET A 215 36.13 -3.46 19.78
N ARG A 216 36.60 -2.25 20.18
CA ARG A 216 35.86 -1.02 20.01
C ARG A 216 35.56 -0.72 18.54
N GLY A 217 36.53 -0.87 17.66
CA GLY A 217 36.34 -0.74 16.21
C GLY A 217 35.33 -1.72 15.66
N SER A 218 35.26 -2.95 16.21
CA SER A 218 34.27 -3.94 15.80
C SER A 218 32.86 -3.60 16.28
N VAL A 219 32.69 -3.09 17.49
CA VAL A 219 31.40 -2.64 18.06
C VAL A 219 30.84 -1.47 17.22
N VAL A 220 31.65 -0.48 16.92
CA VAL A 220 31.26 0.67 16.06
C VAL A 220 30.81 0.19 14.68
N ARG A 221 31.56 -0.75 14.07
CA ARG A 221 31.15 -1.30 12.76
C ARG A 221 29.84 -2.06 12.83
N MET A 222 29.62 -2.89 13.87
CA MET A 222 28.36 -3.62 14.05
C MET A 222 27.18 -2.66 14.19
N GLY A 223 27.35 -1.55 14.95
CA GLY A 223 26.34 -0.51 15.07
C GLY A 223 25.96 0.10 13.71
N GLY A 224 26.95 0.50 12.93
CA GLY A 224 26.73 1.03 11.58
C GLY A 224 26.04 0.04 10.63
N ILE A 225 26.38 -1.25 10.72
CA ILE A 225 25.71 -2.29 9.92
C ILE A 225 24.23 -2.43 10.33
N ILE A 226 23.95 -2.49 11.63
CA ILE A 226 22.58 -2.60 12.15
C ILE A 226 21.75 -1.40 11.69
N ASP A 227 22.26 -0.19 11.86
CA ASP A 227 21.55 1.03 11.46
C ASP A 227 21.29 1.06 9.94
N ASN A 228 22.29 0.67 9.14
CA ASN A 228 22.17 0.60 7.69
C ASN A 228 21.13 -0.44 7.23
N VAL A 229 21.07 -1.61 7.87
CA VAL A 229 20.06 -2.65 7.55
C VAL A 229 18.65 -2.20 7.92
N LEU A 230 18.51 -1.53 9.07
CA LEU A 230 17.23 -1.00 9.52
C LEU A 230 16.73 0.15 8.61
N ASP A 231 17.63 1.05 8.18
CA ASP A 231 17.30 2.13 7.27
C ASP A 231 16.92 1.59 5.87
N LEU A 232 17.64 0.58 5.36
CA LEU A 232 17.26 -0.12 4.12
C LEU A 232 15.88 -0.77 4.22
N ALA A 233 15.61 -1.44 5.34
CA ALA A 233 14.34 -2.11 5.56
C ALA A 233 13.17 -1.10 5.56
N ARG A 234 13.32 0.05 6.25
CA ARG A 234 12.35 1.14 6.27
C ARG A 234 12.13 1.76 4.89
N SER A 235 13.21 2.06 4.17
CA SER A 235 13.13 2.65 2.82
C SER A 235 12.37 1.76 1.84
N ARG A 236 12.61 0.44 1.84
CA ARG A 236 11.92 -0.52 0.95
C ARG A 236 10.45 -0.76 1.27
N LEU A 237 10.00 -0.42 2.47
CA LEU A 237 8.63 -0.62 2.92
C LEU A 237 7.69 0.56 2.59
N GLY A 238 8.20 1.57 1.86
CA GLY A 238 7.39 2.72 1.44
C GLY A 238 7.19 3.79 2.50
N GLY A 239 7.73 3.61 3.72
CA GLY A 239 7.64 4.60 4.81
C GLY A 239 8.60 5.78 4.66
N GLY A 240 9.58 5.69 3.74
CA GLY A 240 10.64 6.69 3.61
C GLY A 240 11.47 6.87 4.90
N LEU A 241 12.45 7.74 4.86
CA LEU A 241 13.15 8.17 6.08
C LEU A 241 12.36 9.32 6.71
N SER A 242 11.79 9.10 7.89
CA SER A 242 11.20 10.19 8.67
C SER A 242 12.30 11.13 9.16
N LEU A 243 12.15 12.42 8.88
CA LEU A 243 13.11 13.45 9.26
C LEU A 243 12.60 14.25 10.44
N SER A 244 13.48 14.53 11.42
CA SER A 244 13.28 15.51 12.46
C SER A 244 14.12 16.75 12.13
N ARG A 245 13.54 17.69 11.37
CA ARG A 245 14.25 18.91 10.96
C ARG A 245 14.29 19.93 12.08
N ASP A 246 15.48 20.44 12.39
CA ASP A 246 15.72 21.47 13.39
C ASP A 246 16.69 22.51 12.77
N ALA A 247 16.29 23.78 12.81
CA ALA A 247 17.09 24.88 12.31
C ALA A 247 17.81 25.65 13.44
N ASP A 248 17.42 25.44 14.70
CA ASP A 248 17.90 26.25 15.82
C ASP A 248 19.31 25.87 16.28
N VAL A 249 19.78 24.68 15.89
CA VAL A 249 21.11 24.21 16.27
C VAL A 249 22.03 24.15 15.03
N PRO A 250 23.23 24.75 15.06
CA PRO A 250 24.13 24.73 13.92
C PRO A 250 24.56 23.34 13.49
N ILE A 251 24.40 23.02 12.21
CA ILE A 251 24.81 21.72 11.62
C ILE A 251 26.35 21.55 11.70
N GLU A 252 27.11 22.66 11.74
CA GLU A 252 28.55 22.67 11.77
C GLU A 252 29.12 21.85 12.93
N GLU A 253 28.52 21.92 14.14
CA GLU A 253 28.94 21.14 15.30
C GLU A 253 28.85 19.63 15.02
N THR A 254 27.75 19.18 14.40
CA THR A 254 27.55 17.78 14.04
C THR A 254 28.57 17.33 12.99
N LEU A 255 28.85 18.16 11.98
CA LEU A 255 29.81 17.81 10.95
C LEU A 255 31.25 17.73 11.54
N ARG A 256 31.65 18.64 12.41
CA ARG A 256 32.94 18.58 13.12
C ARG A 256 33.04 17.33 14.00
N GLN A 257 32.00 17.04 14.77
CA GLN A 257 31.95 15.83 15.61
C GLN A 257 32.19 14.58 14.78
N VAL A 258 31.48 14.38 13.67
CA VAL A 258 31.64 13.21 12.79
C VAL A 258 33.05 13.09 12.25
N VAL A 259 33.66 14.21 11.84
CA VAL A 259 35.05 14.21 11.36
C VAL A 259 36.01 13.79 12.47
N ASP A 260 35.86 14.33 13.67
CA ASP A 260 36.75 14.04 14.81
C ASP A 260 36.60 12.57 15.27
N GLU A 261 35.41 12.05 15.25
CA GLU A 261 35.15 10.61 15.52
C GLU A 261 35.91 9.71 14.52
N LEU A 262 35.82 9.99 13.23
CA LEU A 262 36.49 9.20 12.19
C LEU A 262 38.01 9.39 12.20
N ARG A 263 38.53 10.61 12.50
CA ARG A 263 39.96 10.86 12.73
C ARG A 263 40.49 10.02 13.91
N SER A 264 39.71 9.85 14.96
CA SER A 264 40.12 9.03 16.12
C SER A 264 40.28 7.55 15.77
N ILE A 265 39.54 7.05 14.77
CA ILE A 265 39.61 5.65 14.30
C ILE A 265 40.78 5.46 13.32
N ARG A 266 41.11 6.49 12.52
CA ARG A 266 42.21 6.45 11.53
C ARG A 266 43.13 7.69 11.74
N PRO A 267 43.99 7.67 12.79
CA PRO A 267 44.83 8.83 13.13
C PRO A 267 45.84 9.23 12.05
N ASP A 268 46.21 8.27 11.20
CA ASP A 268 47.17 8.45 10.10
C ASP A 268 46.55 9.16 8.89
N ALA A 269 45.21 9.22 8.78
CA ALA A 269 44.53 9.86 7.65
C ALA A 269 44.49 11.37 7.83
N ARG A 270 44.90 12.09 6.78
CA ARG A 270 44.80 13.56 6.74
C ARG A 270 43.43 13.96 6.22
N VAL A 271 42.60 14.56 7.11
CA VAL A 271 41.29 15.11 6.74
C VAL A 271 41.33 16.61 6.93
N GLU A 272 41.12 17.36 5.88
CA GLU A 272 41.00 18.81 5.89
C GLU A 272 39.51 19.19 5.83
N VAL A 273 39.13 20.25 6.57
CA VAL A 273 37.73 20.63 6.76
C VAL A 273 37.58 22.11 6.50
N ASP A 274 36.71 22.45 5.57
CA ASP A 274 36.30 23.82 5.27
C ASP A 274 34.78 23.95 5.38
N LEU A 275 34.31 24.66 6.41
CA LEU A 275 32.88 24.86 6.68
C LEU A 275 32.58 26.37 6.62
N THR A 276 31.93 26.79 5.55
CA THR A 276 31.46 28.16 5.32
C THR A 276 29.93 28.18 5.33
N ILE A 277 29.34 28.05 6.54
CA ILE A 277 27.89 27.96 6.76
C ILE A 277 27.46 29.27 7.44
N ASP A 278 26.90 30.18 6.69
CA ASP A 278 26.55 31.56 7.11
C ASP A 278 25.01 31.72 7.33
N ARG A 279 24.22 30.68 7.12
CA ARG A 279 22.77 30.66 7.33
C ARG A 279 22.34 29.41 8.11
N PRO A 280 21.21 29.46 8.83
CA PRO A 280 20.61 28.27 9.41
C PRO A 280 20.22 27.24 8.34
N VAL A 281 20.49 25.97 8.61
CA VAL A 281 20.19 24.83 7.70
C VAL A 281 19.12 23.97 8.35
N PRO A 282 17.84 24.06 7.94
CA PRO A 282 16.75 23.28 8.52
C PRO A 282 16.82 21.81 8.06
N CYS A 283 17.61 21.00 8.76
CA CYS A 283 17.84 19.60 8.41
C CYS A 283 17.73 18.68 9.62
N ASP A 284 17.60 17.37 9.38
CA ASP A 284 17.85 16.37 10.40
C ASP A 284 19.36 16.16 10.55
N ARG A 285 19.94 16.79 11.58
CA ARG A 285 21.39 16.79 11.84
C ARG A 285 21.96 15.39 12.02
N SER A 286 21.20 14.49 12.68
CA SER A 286 21.61 13.11 12.88
C SER A 286 21.75 12.39 11.53
N ARG A 287 20.79 12.58 10.63
CA ARG A 287 20.80 12.00 9.29
C ARG A 287 21.87 12.60 8.39
N VAL A 288 22.06 13.94 8.42
CA VAL A 288 23.17 14.57 7.67
C VAL A 288 24.53 14.14 8.23
N GLY A 289 24.67 13.97 9.53
CA GLY A 289 25.86 13.38 10.15
C GLY A 289 26.11 11.94 9.67
N GLN A 290 25.08 11.12 9.57
CA GLN A 290 25.15 9.76 9.02
C GLN A 290 25.57 9.79 7.54
N LEU A 291 25.01 10.70 6.73
CA LEU A 291 25.41 10.90 5.35
C LEU A 291 26.91 11.21 5.25
N LEU A 292 27.39 12.18 6.03
CA LEU A 292 28.82 12.53 6.06
C LEU A 292 29.67 11.34 6.51
N SER A 293 29.26 10.62 7.54
CA SER A 293 29.97 9.43 8.03
C SER A 293 30.11 8.36 6.93
N ASN A 294 29.07 8.13 6.14
CA ASN A 294 29.09 7.20 5.01
C ASN A 294 30.04 7.66 3.89
N LEU A 295 30.01 8.94 3.53
CA LEU A 295 30.88 9.50 2.48
C LEU A 295 32.34 9.53 2.94
N LEU A 296 32.62 10.02 4.15
CA LEU A 296 33.96 10.11 4.69
C LEU A 296 34.56 8.71 4.97
N GLY A 297 33.76 7.77 5.48
CA GLY A 297 34.17 6.38 5.63
C GLY A 297 34.54 5.71 4.32
N ASN A 298 33.84 6.03 3.25
CA ASN A 298 34.16 5.59 1.88
C ASN A 298 35.49 6.21 1.41
N ALA A 299 35.67 7.51 1.62
CA ALA A 299 36.92 8.23 1.27
C ALA A 299 38.14 7.68 2.05
N LEU A 300 37.99 7.35 3.33
CA LEU A 300 39.03 6.72 4.17
C LEU A 300 39.38 5.31 3.72
N THR A 301 38.47 4.61 3.07
CA THR A 301 38.68 3.22 2.61
C THR A 301 39.33 3.15 1.24
N HIS A 302 38.95 4.09 0.34
CA HIS A 302 39.33 4.07 -1.09
C HIS A 302 40.30 5.20 -1.46
N GLY A 303 40.53 6.16 -0.56
CA GLY A 303 41.45 7.26 -0.77
C GLY A 303 42.92 6.83 -0.73
N ALA A 304 43.77 7.64 -1.40
CA ALA A 304 45.22 7.48 -1.36
C ALA A 304 45.74 7.91 0.04
N GLU A 305 46.63 7.11 0.63
CA GLU A 305 47.11 7.33 2.00
C GLU A 305 48.02 8.59 2.12
N ASP A 306 48.65 8.99 1.03
CA ASP A 306 49.58 10.14 0.95
C ASP A 306 48.91 11.48 0.63
N ARG A 307 47.61 11.49 0.37
CA ARG A 307 46.83 12.67 0.00
C ARG A 307 45.73 12.97 1.02
N PRO A 308 45.43 14.27 1.25
CA PRO A 308 44.35 14.64 2.15
C PRO A 308 42.97 14.32 1.56
N ILE A 309 42.03 14.02 2.46
CA ILE A 309 40.60 13.98 2.17
C ILE A 309 40.04 15.35 2.54
N MET A 310 39.30 15.98 1.62
CA MET A 310 38.66 17.28 1.84
C MET A 310 37.19 17.11 2.17
N VAL A 311 36.72 17.74 3.24
CA VAL A 311 35.32 17.88 3.60
C VAL A 311 34.96 19.36 3.52
N GLU A 312 34.08 19.70 2.61
CA GLU A 312 33.66 21.09 2.37
C GLU A 312 32.14 21.19 2.58
N ALA A 313 31.69 22.18 3.37
CA ALA A 313 30.26 22.48 3.47
C ALA A 313 30.05 24.00 3.37
N ARG A 314 29.03 24.37 2.59
CA ARG A 314 28.71 25.79 2.35
C ARG A 314 27.20 26.00 2.20
N THR A 315 26.79 27.22 2.49
CA THR A 315 25.47 27.76 2.15
C THR A 315 25.63 28.85 1.09
N ASP A 316 24.78 28.81 0.08
CA ASP A 316 24.68 29.82 -0.96
C ASP A 316 23.22 30.12 -1.31
N ASP A 317 22.95 30.91 -2.37
CA ASP A 317 21.60 31.21 -2.83
C ASP A 317 20.86 29.98 -3.38
N GLY A 318 21.57 28.92 -3.73
CA GLY A 318 21.00 27.65 -4.20
C GLY A 318 20.65 26.67 -3.07
N GLY A 319 21.12 26.91 -1.84
CA GLY A 319 20.85 26.03 -0.71
C GLY A 319 22.08 25.65 0.11
N PHE A 320 22.05 24.44 0.68
CA PHE A 320 23.15 23.81 1.41
C PHE A 320 23.86 22.78 0.55
N GLU A 321 25.18 22.86 0.47
CA GLU A 321 26.05 21.89 -0.20
C GLU A 321 27.06 21.32 0.80
N LEU A 322 27.19 19.98 0.82
CA LEU A 322 28.20 19.22 1.56
C LEU A 322 28.92 18.30 0.60
N SER A 323 30.25 18.42 0.49
CA SER A 323 31.05 17.55 -0.35
C SER A 323 32.18 16.85 0.39
N VAL A 324 32.48 15.64 -0.02
CA VAL A 324 33.65 14.86 0.40
C VAL A 324 34.44 14.49 -0.84
N ARG A 325 35.73 14.84 -0.84
CA ARG A 325 36.64 14.61 -1.94
C ARG A 325 37.87 13.86 -1.47
N ASN A 326 38.27 12.86 -2.23
CA ASN A 326 39.49 12.08 -2.01
C ASN A 326 40.23 11.81 -3.33
N HIS A 327 41.54 11.65 -3.24
CA HIS A 327 42.35 11.10 -4.32
C HIS A 327 42.40 9.58 -4.21
N GLY A 328 42.55 8.88 -5.33
CA GLY A 328 42.60 7.41 -5.32
C GLY A 328 42.34 6.81 -6.69
N THR A 329 42.07 5.51 -6.73
CA THR A 329 41.71 4.83 -7.98
C THR A 329 40.35 5.35 -8.48
N PRO A 330 40.26 5.81 -9.74
CA PRO A 330 38.98 6.29 -10.30
C PRO A 330 37.89 5.21 -10.27
N ILE A 331 36.66 5.63 -10.06
CA ILE A 331 35.49 4.76 -10.19
C ILE A 331 35.26 4.52 -11.69
N PRO A 332 35.19 3.24 -12.14
CA PRO A 332 34.93 2.96 -13.54
C PRO A 332 33.57 3.52 -14.00
N ASP A 333 33.50 4.04 -15.25
CA ASP A 333 32.25 4.61 -15.81
C ASP A 333 31.08 3.62 -15.75
N ALA A 334 31.35 2.34 -15.99
CA ALA A 334 30.35 1.29 -15.89
C ALA A 334 29.76 1.10 -14.48
N ALA A 335 30.52 1.49 -13.43
CA ALA A 335 30.10 1.39 -12.04
C ALA A 335 29.30 2.62 -11.58
N MET A 336 29.49 3.78 -12.23
CA MET A 336 28.85 5.05 -11.83
C MET A 336 27.32 4.96 -11.81
N ALA A 337 26.72 4.31 -12.81
CA ALA A 337 25.25 4.16 -12.91
C ALA A 337 24.63 3.31 -11.77
N SER A 338 25.43 2.44 -11.14
CA SER A 338 24.97 1.54 -10.08
C SER A 338 25.48 1.92 -8.70
N LEU A 339 26.23 3.02 -8.58
CA LEU A 339 26.95 3.39 -7.37
C LEU A 339 26.07 3.59 -6.13
N PHE A 340 24.87 4.09 -6.35
CA PHE A 340 23.87 4.33 -5.30
C PHE A 340 22.85 3.18 -5.16
N GLN A 341 23.06 2.03 -5.83
CA GLN A 341 22.21 0.86 -5.63
C GLN A 341 22.58 0.10 -4.36
N PRO A 342 21.61 -0.47 -3.64
CA PRO A 342 21.91 -1.26 -2.45
C PRO A 342 22.74 -2.50 -2.79
N PHE A 343 23.70 -2.83 -1.93
CA PHE A 343 24.65 -3.95 -2.06
C PHE A 343 25.62 -3.85 -3.25
N PHE A 344 25.65 -2.73 -3.95
CA PHE A 344 26.59 -2.54 -5.05
C PHE A 344 28.02 -2.30 -4.53
N ARG A 345 29.00 -2.92 -5.19
CA ARG A 345 30.43 -2.79 -4.91
C ARG A 345 31.20 -2.79 -6.23
N ALA A 346 31.99 -1.74 -6.48
CA ALA A 346 32.79 -1.64 -7.69
C ALA A 346 34.03 -2.58 -7.69
N ASP A 347 34.46 -3.02 -6.51
CA ASP A 347 35.64 -3.88 -6.33
C ASP A 347 35.26 -5.19 -5.61
N THR A 348 35.69 -6.35 -6.14
CA THR A 348 35.36 -7.68 -5.64
C THR A 348 36.39 -8.25 -4.67
N ARG A 349 37.33 -7.47 -4.17
CA ARG A 349 38.36 -7.97 -3.25
C ARG A 349 37.74 -8.37 -1.90
N PRO A 350 37.97 -9.63 -1.42
CA PRO A 350 37.34 -10.16 -0.22
C PRO A 350 37.74 -9.42 1.08
N SER A 351 38.82 -8.63 1.06
CA SER A 351 39.38 -7.97 2.25
C SER A 351 38.77 -6.61 2.57
N GLN A 352 37.93 -6.03 1.74
CA GLN A 352 37.30 -4.73 2.01
C GLN A 352 35.97 -4.91 2.74
N GLN A 353 35.86 -4.32 3.93
CA GLN A 353 34.75 -4.46 4.86
C GLN A 353 33.60 -3.50 4.52
N GLY A 354 32.38 -4.01 4.26
CA GLY A 354 31.16 -3.23 4.11
C GLY A 354 30.09 -3.97 3.31
N LEU A 355 28.80 -3.74 3.63
CA LEU A 355 27.65 -4.35 2.96
C LEU A 355 27.30 -3.69 1.62
N GLY A 356 27.98 -2.62 1.19
CA GLY A 356 27.59 -1.85 0.01
C GLY A 356 26.29 -1.04 0.20
N LEU A 357 25.98 -0.67 1.44
CA LEU A 357 24.76 0.09 1.79
C LEU A 357 25.04 1.59 2.06
N GLY A 358 26.27 1.97 2.35
CA GLY A 358 26.58 3.34 2.81
C GLY A 358 26.19 4.42 1.79
N LEU A 359 26.55 4.25 0.52
CA LEU A 359 26.20 5.22 -0.53
C LEU A 359 24.70 5.21 -0.86
N TYR A 360 24.07 4.05 -0.83
CA TYR A 360 22.61 3.96 -0.98
C TYR A 360 21.89 4.75 0.12
N ILE A 361 22.28 4.57 1.39
CA ILE A 361 21.68 5.29 2.53
C ILE A 361 21.96 6.78 2.44
N ALA A 362 23.19 7.20 2.04
CA ALA A 362 23.49 8.58 1.82
C ALA A 362 22.57 9.20 0.75
N ALA A 363 22.29 8.48 -0.35
CA ALA A 363 21.36 8.94 -1.37
C ALA A 363 19.91 9.02 -0.85
N GLN A 364 19.46 8.03 -0.05
CA GLN A 364 18.13 8.08 0.58
C GLN A 364 17.98 9.23 1.59
N ILE A 365 19.03 9.56 2.33
CA ILE A 365 19.04 10.73 3.22
C ILE A 365 18.95 12.03 2.41
N ALA A 366 19.68 12.14 1.30
CA ALA A 366 19.62 13.29 0.41
C ALA A 366 18.21 13.48 -0.17
N GLU A 367 17.62 12.42 -0.69
CA GLU A 367 16.26 12.42 -1.25
C GLU A 367 15.19 12.80 -0.19
N ALA A 368 15.29 12.26 1.02
CA ALA A 368 14.36 12.58 2.11
C ALA A 368 14.45 14.09 2.51
N HIS A 369 15.62 14.73 2.36
CA HIS A 369 15.78 16.16 2.56
C HIS A 369 15.30 17.01 1.38
N GLY A 370 14.79 16.38 0.29
CA GLY A 370 14.40 17.07 -0.95
C GLY A 370 15.61 17.50 -1.79
N GLY A 371 16.76 16.88 -1.56
CA GLY A 371 18.03 17.17 -2.22
C GLY A 371 18.49 16.05 -3.15
N THR A 372 19.73 16.16 -3.60
CA THR A 372 20.42 15.19 -4.46
C THR A 372 21.77 14.80 -3.89
N LEU A 373 22.24 13.60 -4.22
CA LEU A 373 23.61 13.15 -3.99
C LEU A 373 24.24 12.79 -5.33
N ASP A 374 25.27 13.53 -5.72
CA ASP A 374 25.99 13.34 -6.97
C ASP A 374 27.39 12.78 -6.71
N ALA A 375 27.91 12.03 -7.67
CA ALA A 375 29.27 11.53 -7.67
C ALA A 375 29.98 11.93 -8.96
N ALA A 376 31.21 12.39 -8.83
CA ALA A 376 32.12 12.66 -9.94
C ALA A 376 33.47 11.98 -9.65
N SER A 377 34.01 11.23 -10.61
CA SER A 377 35.29 10.56 -10.46
C SER A 377 36.13 10.81 -11.69
N THR A 378 37.34 11.27 -11.49
CA THR A 378 38.36 11.54 -12.52
C THR A 378 39.63 10.76 -12.18
N ARG A 379 40.67 10.90 -13.00
CA ARG A 379 41.98 10.32 -12.68
C ARG A 379 42.64 10.93 -11.46
N ASP A 380 42.27 12.17 -11.13
CA ASP A 380 42.91 12.96 -10.04
C ASP A 380 42.14 12.82 -8.75
N GLU A 381 40.81 12.83 -8.80
CA GLU A 381 39.96 12.84 -7.60
C GLU A 381 38.61 12.17 -7.81
N THR A 382 38.03 11.68 -6.71
CA THR A 382 36.62 11.28 -6.58
C THR A 382 35.95 12.24 -5.61
N ARG A 383 34.80 12.81 -6.01
CA ARG A 383 34.02 13.74 -5.22
C ARG A 383 32.57 13.27 -5.13
N PHE A 384 32.03 13.23 -3.92
CA PHE A 384 30.61 13.09 -3.64
C PHE A 384 30.06 14.41 -3.16
N THR A 385 28.93 14.83 -3.70
CA THR A 385 28.34 16.14 -3.38
C THR A 385 26.85 15.99 -3.06
N PHE A 386 26.48 16.30 -1.83
CA PHE A 386 25.10 16.43 -1.39
C PHE A 386 24.64 17.87 -1.52
N ARG A 387 23.47 18.09 -2.13
CA ARG A 387 22.83 19.41 -2.24
C ARG A 387 21.38 19.30 -1.77
N MET A 388 20.92 20.28 -1.01
CA MET A 388 19.53 20.41 -0.64
C MET A 388 19.10 21.88 -0.60
N PRO A 389 17.81 22.20 -0.90
CA PRO A 389 17.25 23.52 -0.71
C PRO A 389 17.14 23.85 0.79
N ILE A 390 17.26 25.13 1.16
CA ILE A 390 17.11 25.66 2.53
C ILE A 390 16.12 26.80 2.57
#